data_4a3c357fca32540df1e41ba94c2f3198
#
_entry.id   4a3c357fca32540df1e41ba94c2f3198
#
_cell.length_a   1.000
_cell.length_b   1.000
_cell.length_c   1.000
_cell.angle_alpha   90.00
_cell.angle_beta   90.00
_cell.angle_gamma   90.00
#
_symmetry.space_group_name_H-M   'P 1'
#
loop_
_entity.id
_entity.type
_entity.pdbx_description
1 polymer ?
#
loop_
_entity_poly.entity_id
_entity_poly.type
_entity_poly.pdbx_seq_one_letter_code
_entity_poly.pdbx_strand_id
1 'polypeptide(L)'
;PDVIVSAGDLPFDYLENLVTRANVPLVYVPGNHDPDVTTAAARSNGLWSVPEDVLPGPQGCDTADGRIVQAGGLRIAGLGGSIRYKEGPNQYTQSQMRWRALRLEARARLRLGFGGALDVLVTHAPPLGVGDGADPAHQGFEALHRLVAQLRPRLLVHGHVHPVHRKALDRELGTTRVVNAIPYKLLEL
;
A
#
# COMPACT_ATOMS: atom_id res chain seq x y z
N PRO A 1 5.45 -14.55 12.36
CA PRO A 1 4.37 -13.60 12.10
C PRO A 1 3.18 -14.32 11.47
N ASP A 2 1.97 -13.77 11.63
CA ASP A 2 0.75 -14.32 11.05
C ASP A 2 0.49 -13.80 9.63
N VAL A 3 1.12 -12.67 9.28
CA VAL A 3 1.07 -12.03 7.97
C VAL A 3 2.31 -11.16 7.75
N ILE A 4 2.76 -11.07 6.51
CA ILE A 4 3.79 -10.11 6.07
C ILE A 4 3.09 -9.02 5.26
N VAL A 5 3.48 -7.77 5.52
CA VAL A 5 2.96 -6.60 4.79
C VAL A 5 4.11 -5.84 4.15
N SER A 6 4.05 -5.64 2.83
CA SER A 6 5.03 -4.83 2.09
C SER A 6 4.43 -3.52 1.63
N ALA A 7 5.10 -2.42 1.96
CA ALA A 7 4.72 -1.07 1.57
C ALA A 7 5.35 -0.61 0.22
N GLY A 8 5.82 -1.54 -0.62
CA GLY A 8 6.37 -1.28 -1.95
C GLY A 8 7.88 -1.07 -2.00
N ASP A 9 8.38 -0.90 -3.23
CA ASP A 9 9.80 -0.72 -3.57
C ASP A 9 10.69 -1.89 -3.13
N LEU A 10 10.14 -3.11 -3.17
CA LEU A 10 10.90 -4.35 -2.98
C LEU A 10 10.83 -5.20 -4.25
N PRO A 11 11.96 -5.75 -4.72
CA PRO A 11 11.98 -6.65 -5.87
C PRO A 11 10.97 -7.79 -5.72
N PHE A 12 10.26 -8.15 -6.80
CA PHE A 12 9.21 -9.17 -6.73
C PHE A 12 9.75 -10.55 -6.37
N ASP A 13 10.91 -10.92 -6.87
CA ASP A 13 11.61 -12.15 -6.49
C ASP A 13 11.95 -12.19 -4.98
N TYR A 14 12.25 -11.04 -4.38
CA TYR A 14 12.42 -10.94 -2.93
C TYR A 14 11.12 -11.22 -2.17
N LEU A 15 9.99 -10.67 -2.62
CA LEU A 15 8.68 -10.92 -2.02
C LEU A 15 8.27 -12.39 -2.15
N GLU A 16 8.51 -13.01 -3.32
CA GLU A 16 8.28 -14.43 -3.58
C GLU A 16 9.14 -15.33 -2.68
N ASN A 17 10.40 -14.95 -2.47
CA ASN A 17 11.29 -15.65 -1.55
C ASN A 17 10.80 -15.53 -0.09
N LEU A 18 10.34 -14.33 0.31
CA LEU A 18 9.79 -14.11 1.65
C LEU A 18 8.55 -14.95 1.92
N VAL A 19 7.56 -14.93 1.01
CA VAL A 19 6.31 -15.68 1.20
C VAL A 19 6.58 -17.18 1.24
N THR A 20 7.49 -17.66 0.39
CA THR A 20 7.88 -19.09 0.34
C THR A 20 8.58 -19.52 1.62
N ARG A 21 9.52 -18.72 2.14
CA ARG A 21 10.30 -19.06 3.33
C ARG A 21 9.52 -18.92 4.63
N ALA A 22 8.73 -17.86 4.73
CA ALA A 22 7.94 -17.59 5.93
C ALA A 22 6.72 -18.51 6.04
N ASN A 23 6.22 -19.02 4.91
CA ASN A 23 5.01 -19.82 4.79
C ASN A 23 3.79 -19.18 5.49
N VAL A 24 3.66 -17.87 5.32
CA VAL A 24 2.54 -17.06 5.81
C VAL A 24 2.06 -16.13 4.69
N PRO A 25 0.79 -15.70 4.69
CA PRO A 25 0.30 -14.75 3.68
C PRO A 25 1.18 -13.49 3.61
N LEU A 26 1.44 -13.02 2.38
CA LEU A 26 2.09 -11.76 2.13
C LEU A 26 1.17 -10.84 1.35
N VAL A 27 0.92 -9.65 1.89
CA VAL A 27 0.10 -8.60 1.28
C VAL A 27 0.98 -7.43 0.93
N TYR A 28 0.84 -6.89 -0.30
CA TYR A 28 1.66 -5.77 -0.74
C TYR A 28 0.86 -4.66 -1.43
N VAL A 29 1.45 -3.48 -1.50
CA VAL A 29 1.11 -2.42 -2.44
C VAL A 29 2.35 -2.05 -3.25
N PRO A 30 2.22 -1.67 -4.53
CA PRO A 30 3.39 -1.27 -5.32
C PRO A 30 3.94 0.09 -4.86
N GLY A 31 5.26 0.23 -4.90
CA GLY A 31 5.95 1.50 -4.79
C GLY A 31 6.19 2.16 -6.15
N ASN A 32 6.81 3.32 -6.15
CA ASN A 32 7.07 4.06 -7.39
C ASN A 32 8.28 3.54 -8.18
N HIS A 33 9.04 2.61 -7.62
CA HIS A 33 10.11 1.89 -8.31
C HIS A 33 9.67 0.49 -8.78
N ASP A 34 8.47 0.05 -8.40
CA ASP A 34 7.94 -1.23 -8.81
C ASP A 34 7.34 -1.16 -10.22
N PRO A 35 7.31 -2.27 -10.98
CA PRO A 35 6.67 -2.34 -12.29
C PRO A 35 5.19 -1.96 -12.23
N ASP A 36 4.65 -1.43 -13.34
CA ASP A 36 3.21 -1.18 -13.47
C ASP A 36 2.44 -2.47 -13.74
N VAL A 37 2.06 -3.14 -12.68
CA VAL A 37 1.24 -4.36 -12.74
C VAL A 37 -0.22 -4.08 -13.10
N THR A 38 -0.70 -2.86 -12.92
CA THR A 38 -2.07 -2.46 -13.26
C THR A 38 -2.29 -2.48 -14.76
N THR A 39 -1.32 -1.98 -15.52
CA THR A 39 -1.38 -1.98 -16.98
C THR A 39 -1.26 -3.41 -17.54
N ALA A 40 -0.42 -4.25 -16.95
CA ALA A 40 -0.30 -5.66 -17.34
C ALA A 40 -1.62 -6.42 -17.09
N ALA A 41 -2.24 -6.27 -15.91
CA ALA A 41 -3.52 -6.90 -15.60
C ALA A 41 -4.68 -6.38 -16.47
N ALA A 42 -4.70 -5.08 -16.81
CA ALA A 42 -5.70 -4.51 -17.71
C ALA A 42 -5.56 -5.04 -19.15
N ARG A 43 -4.35 -5.29 -19.61
CA ARG A 43 -4.09 -5.89 -20.92
C ARG A 43 -4.47 -7.37 -20.98
N SER A 44 -4.38 -8.11 -19.88
CA SER A 44 -4.74 -9.52 -19.81
C SER A 44 -6.26 -9.76 -19.93
N ASN A 45 -7.10 -8.78 -19.62
CA ASN A 45 -8.56 -8.84 -19.76
C ASN A 45 -9.05 -8.44 -21.16
N GLY A 46 -8.16 -8.08 -22.07
CA GLY A 46 -8.46 -7.80 -23.48
C GLY A 46 -8.31 -9.04 -24.36
N LEU A 47 -8.87 -8.99 -25.58
CA LEU A 47 -8.90 -10.08 -26.59
C LEU A 47 -7.49 -10.52 -27.10
N TRP A 48 -6.42 -10.03 -26.52
CA TRP A 48 -5.04 -10.31 -26.89
C TRP A 48 -4.38 -11.08 -25.75
N SER A 49 -3.84 -12.25 -26.05
CA SER A 49 -3.03 -13.01 -25.10
C SER A 49 -1.85 -12.17 -24.61
N VAL A 50 -1.74 -12.00 -23.30
CA VAL A 50 -0.53 -11.45 -22.68
C VAL A 50 0.57 -12.49 -22.86
N PRO A 51 1.80 -12.10 -23.26
CA PRO A 51 2.92 -13.02 -23.26
C PRO A 51 3.07 -13.67 -21.86
N GLU A 52 3.39 -14.96 -21.84
CA GLU A 52 3.50 -15.77 -20.60
C GLU A 52 4.53 -15.20 -19.59
N ASP A 53 5.44 -14.35 -20.06
CA ASP A 53 6.50 -13.69 -19.30
C ASP A 53 6.07 -12.38 -18.60
N VAL A 54 4.86 -11.88 -18.86
CA VAL A 54 4.32 -10.66 -18.19
C VAL A 54 3.47 -11.06 -17.00
N LEU A 55 4.12 -11.28 -15.88
CA LEU A 55 3.42 -11.62 -14.62
C LEU A 55 2.78 -10.37 -13.99
N PRO A 56 1.53 -10.46 -13.55
CA PRO A 56 0.78 -9.32 -13.01
C PRO A 56 1.17 -8.93 -11.56
N GLY A 57 2.31 -9.34 -11.09
CA GLY A 57 2.81 -9.08 -9.73
C GLY A 57 3.58 -10.26 -9.16
N PRO A 58 4.10 -10.15 -7.93
CA PRO A 58 4.86 -11.22 -7.29
C PRO A 58 3.97 -12.43 -7.01
N GLN A 59 4.46 -13.63 -7.37
CA GLN A 59 3.71 -14.87 -7.19
C GLN A 59 3.56 -15.23 -5.71
N GLY A 60 2.40 -15.78 -5.35
CA GLY A 60 2.10 -16.15 -3.97
C GLY A 60 1.81 -14.97 -3.04
N CYS A 61 1.76 -13.74 -3.58
CA CYS A 61 1.50 -12.53 -2.83
C CYS A 61 0.16 -11.90 -3.25
N ASP A 62 -0.58 -11.36 -2.27
CA ASP A 62 -1.85 -10.68 -2.52
C ASP A 62 -1.64 -9.16 -2.65
N THR A 63 -2.15 -8.54 -3.71
CA THR A 63 -2.13 -7.08 -3.79
C THR A 63 -3.32 -6.47 -3.05
N ALA A 64 -3.04 -5.52 -2.15
CA ALA A 64 -4.05 -4.68 -1.51
C ALA A 64 -4.32 -3.39 -2.28
N ASP A 65 -3.59 -3.11 -3.37
CA ASP A 65 -3.70 -1.84 -4.09
C ASP A 65 -5.11 -1.58 -4.65
N GLY A 66 -5.80 -0.60 -4.07
CA GLY A 66 -7.20 -0.29 -4.36
C GLY A 66 -8.19 -1.39 -3.97
N ARG A 67 -7.83 -2.34 -3.10
CA ARG A 67 -8.63 -3.50 -2.70
C ARG A 67 -8.65 -3.69 -1.20
N ILE A 68 -9.53 -4.57 -0.73
CA ILE A 68 -9.53 -5.09 0.64
C ILE A 68 -9.27 -6.59 0.54
N VAL A 69 -8.27 -7.06 1.27
CA VAL A 69 -7.89 -8.47 1.39
C VAL A 69 -8.00 -8.91 2.84
N GLN A 70 -8.19 -10.21 3.05
CA GLN A 70 -8.14 -10.83 4.37
C GLN A 70 -6.93 -11.74 4.42
N ALA A 71 -6.02 -11.49 5.36
CA ALA A 71 -4.81 -12.27 5.54
C ALA A 71 -4.39 -12.25 7.02
N GLY A 72 -3.96 -13.39 7.56
CA GLY A 72 -3.57 -13.51 8.96
C GLY A 72 -4.67 -13.09 9.95
N GLY A 73 -5.94 -13.29 9.60
CA GLY A 73 -7.08 -12.85 10.42
C GLY A 73 -7.38 -11.35 10.36
N LEU A 74 -6.60 -10.56 9.62
CA LEU A 74 -6.74 -9.10 9.49
C LEU A 74 -7.42 -8.69 8.19
N ARG A 75 -8.16 -7.59 8.23
CA ARG A 75 -8.70 -6.88 7.06
C ARG A 75 -7.74 -5.78 6.68
N ILE A 76 -7.11 -5.95 5.53
CA ILE A 76 -6.04 -5.09 5.02
C ILE A 76 -6.52 -4.42 3.74
N ALA A 77 -6.40 -3.10 3.65
CA ALA A 77 -6.63 -2.35 2.43
C ALA A 77 -5.38 -1.55 2.08
N GLY A 78 -5.23 -1.12 0.83
CA GLY A 78 -4.04 -0.37 0.48
C GLY A 78 -4.16 0.55 -0.72
N LEU A 79 -3.18 1.46 -0.83
CA LEU A 79 -2.95 2.34 -1.97
C LEU A 79 -1.44 2.47 -2.20
N GLY A 80 -0.98 1.92 -3.32
CA GLY A 80 0.40 2.03 -3.74
C GLY A 80 0.73 3.36 -4.42
N GLY A 81 2.03 3.57 -4.62
CA GLY A 81 2.59 4.67 -5.37
C GLY A 81 2.87 5.94 -4.58
N SER A 82 3.63 6.84 -5.20
CA SER A 82 4.05 8.13 -4.63
C SER A 82 3.47 9.33 -5.37
N ILE A 83 3.73 10.52 -4.83
CA ILE A 83 3.45 11.78 -5.55
C ILE A 83 4.24 11.80 -6.86
N ARG A 84 3.64 12.35 -7.92
CA ARG A 84 4.31 12.48 -9.21
C ARG A 84 5.31 13.63 -9.16
N TYR A 85 6.58 13.30 -9.21
CA TYR A 85 7.70 14.24 -9.33
C TYR A 85 8.47 14.08 -10.65
N LYS A 86 8.24 12.96 -11.36
CA LYS A 86 8.76 12.68 -12.70
C LYS A 86 7.79 11.75 -13.43
N GLU A 87 8.03 11.46 -14.68
CA GLU A 87 7.31 10.39 -15.37
C GLU A 87 7.80 9.02 -14.92
N GLY A 88 6.88 8.11 -14.67
CA GLY A 88 7.20 6.76 -14.21
C GLY A 88 5.96 6.00 -13.70
N PRO A 89 6.10 4.71 -13.46
CA PRO A 89 5.02 3.88 -12.95
C PRO A 89 4.63 4.31 -11.53
N ASN A 90 3.41 4.01 -11.15
CA ASN A 90 2.90 4.19 -9.79
C ASN A 90 3.13 5.60 -9.20
N GLN A 91 3.13 6.63 -10.06
CA GLN A 91 3.23 8.03 -9.64
C GLN A 91 1.94 8.78 -9.94
N TYR A 92 1.37 9.41 -8.93
CA TYR A 92 0.04 9.99 -8.99
C TYR A 92 0.05 11.46 -8.57
N THR A 93 -0.79 12.27 -9.21
CA THR A 93 -1.11 13.61 -8.70
C THR A 93 -2.00 13.50 -7.45
N GLN A 94 -2.11 14.58 -6.66
CA GLN A 94 -3.05 14.64 -5.53
C GLN A 94 -4.48 14.30 -5.97
N SER A 95 -4.92 14.82 -7.13
CA SER A 95 -6.25 14.54 -7.67
C SER A 95 -6.45 13.07 -8.05
N GLN A 96 -5.46 12.44 -8.68
CA GLN A 96 -5.51 11.01 -9.03
C GLN A 96 -5.57 10.14 -7.77
N MET A 97 -4.75 10.43 -6.76
CA MET A 97 -4.77 9.71 -5.50
C MET A 97 -6.10 9.93 -4.75
N ARG A 98 -6.67 11.13 -4.81
CA ARG A 98 -8.01 11.41 -4.26
C ARG A 98 -9.07 10.50 -4.87
N TRP A 99 -9.08 10.31 -6.19
CA TRP A 99 -10.02 9.41 -6.86
C TRP A 99 -9.78 7.95 -6.47
N ARG A 100 -8.54 7.52 -6.35
CA ARG A 100 -8.19 6.18 -5.89
C ARG A 100 -8.68 5.94 -4.46
N ALA A 101 -8.45 6.89 -3.56
CA ALA A 101 -8.92 6.85 -2.17
C ALA A 101 -10.45 6.77 -2.07
N LEU A 102 -11.19 7.59 -2.85
CA LEU A 102 -12.65 7.55 -2.90
C LEU A 102 -13.19 6.20 -3.40
N ARG A 103 -12.55 5.61 -4.41
CA ARG A 103 -12.92 4.26 -4.88
C ARG A 103 -12.66 3.18 -3.84
N LEU A 104 -11.55 3.27 -3.11
CA LEU A 104 -11.24 2.34 -2.02
C LEU A 104 -12.24 2.51 -0.87
N GLU A 105 -12.56 3.75 -0.49
CA GLU A 105 -13.58 4.05 0.52
C GLU A 105 -14.95 3.44 0.15
N ALA A 106 -15.38 3.61 -1.09
CA ALA A 106 -16.65 3.03 -1.57
C ALA A 106 -16.63 1.50 -1.53
N ARG A 107 -15.55 0.86 -1.96
CA ARG A 107 -15.37 -0.59 -1.90
C ARG A 107 -15.37 -1.11 -0.46
N ALA A 108 -14.72 -0.38 0.46
CA ALA A 108 -14.69 -0.75 1.86
C ALA A 108 -16.08 -0.70 2.48
N ARG A 109 -16.87 0.34 2.21
CA ARG A 109 -18.26 0.44 2.68
C ARG A 109 -19.15 -0.70 2.18
N LEU A 110 -18.98 -1.08 0.92
CA LEU A 110 -19.74 -2.19 0.34
C LEU A 110 -19.34 -3.56 0.94
N ARG A 111 -18.07 -3.75 1.22
CA ARG A 111 -17.54 -5.06 1.64
C ARG A 111 -17.55 -5.27 3.16
N LEU A 112 -17.33 -4.22 3.93
CA LEU A 112 -17.27 -4.25 5.38
C LEU A 112 -18.59 -3.84 6.06
N GLY A 113 -19.54 -3.27 5.29
CA GLY A 113 -20.75 -2.68 5.81
C GLY A 113 -20.50 -1.33 6.50
N PHE A 114 -21.60 -0.68 6.93
CA PHE A 114 -21.52 0.54 7.72
C PHE A 114 -20.98 0.20 9.12
N GLY A 115 -19.78 0.70 9.45
CA GLY A 115 -19.13 0.47 10.75
C GLY A 115 -18.18 -0.75 10.79
N GLY A 116 -17.99 -1.46 9.69
CA GLY A 116 -16.98 -2.51 9.60
C GLY A 116 -15.58 -1.90 9.73
N ALA A 117 -14.82 -2.31 10.76
CA ALA A 117 -13.48 -1.78 11.00
C ALA A 117 -12.47 -2.37 10.02
N LEU A 118 -11.56 -1.55 9.53
CA LEU A 118 -10.34 -1.94 8.84
C LEU A 118 -9.24 -2.12 9.90
N ASP A 119 -8.48 -3.20 9.80
CA ASP A 119 -7.40 -3.42 10.76
C ASP A 119 -6.13 -2.68 10.31
N VAL A 120 -5.76 -2.83 9.04
CA VAL A 120 -4.54 -2.22 8.49
C VAL A 120 -4.83 -1.49 7.18
N LEU A 121 -4.36 -0.26 7.08
CA LEU A 121 -4.22 0.47 5.81
C LEU A 121 -2.74 0.48 5.42
N VAL A 122 -2.41 -0.09 4.27
CA VAL A 122 -1.05 -0.10 3.72
C VAL A 122 -0.96 0.93 2.62
N THR A 123 0.01 1.84 2.72
CA THR A 123 0.27 2.79 1.64
C THR A 123 1.77 2.81 1.32
N HIS A 124 2.13 3.12 0.07
CA HIS A 124 3.54 3.32 -0.22
C HIS A 124 4.00 4.67 0.35
N ALA A 125 3.40 5.77 -0.11
CA ALA A 125 3.67 7.09 0.45
C ALA A 125 2.81 7.36 1.70
N PRO A 126 3.30 8.19 2.65
CA PRO A 126 2.58 8.58 3.86
C PRO A 126 1.46 9.61 3.60
N PRO A 127 0.62 9.89 4.61
CA PRO A 127 -0.25 11.07 4.59
C PRO A 127 0.56 12.37 4.60
N LEU A 128 0.07 13.40 3.93
CA LEU A 128 0.69 14.73 3.89
C LEU A 128 0.86 15.29 5.32
N GLY A 129 2.07 15.73 5.65
CA GLY A 129 2.40 16.27 6.98
C GLY A 129 2.53 15.22 8.10
N VAL A 130 2.37 13.91 7.79
CA VAL A 130 2.46 12.83 8.78
C VAL A 130 3.48 11.78 8.32
N GLY A 131 4.74 12.03 8.60
CA GLY A 131 5.84 11.13 8.24
C GLY A 131 6.38 11.31 6.83
N ASP A 132 5.92 12.32 6.11
CA ASP A 132 6.40 12.68 4.77
C ASP A 132 7.68 13.55 4.83
N GLY A 133 8.30 13.75 3.68
CA GLY A 133 9.47 14.61 3.52
C GLY A 133 9.11 16.01 3.03
N ALA A 134 10.04 16.95 3.23
CA ALA A 134 9.86 18.32 2.78
C ALA A 134 10.12 18.51 1.27
N ASP A 135 10.82 17.58 0.64
CA ASP A 135 11.12 17.63 -0.78
C ASP A 135 9.95 17.10 -1.65
N PRO A 136 9.85 17.55 -2.91
CA PRO A 136 8.71 17.20 -3.77
C PRO A 136 8.51 15.70 -4.01
N ALA A 137 9.59 14.89 -3.98
CA ALA A 137 9.51 13.46 -4.25
C ALA A 137 8.93 12.68 -3.07
N HIS A 138 9.15 13.16 -1.83
CA HIS A 138 8.71 12.51 -0.61
C HIS A 138 7.48 13.17 0.04
N GLN A 139 6.81 14.08 -0.68
CA GLN A 139 5.57 14.68 -0.23
C GLN A 139 4.47 13.61 -0.12
N GLY A 140 3.72 13.65 0.98
CA GLY A 140 2.62 12.73 1.22
C GLY A 140 1.34 13.09 0.47
N PHE A 141 0.31 12.26 0.64
CA PHE A 141 -1.00 12.46 0.02
C PHE A 141 -2.03 13.02 0.99
N GLU A 142 -2.64 14.15 0.61
CA GLU A 142 -3.73 14.77 1.35
C GLU A 142 -4.96 13.84 1.47
N ALA A 143 -5.25 13.09 0.41
CA ALA A 143 -6.40 12.18 0.36
C ALA A 143 -6.39 11.09 1.44
N LEU A 144 -5.22 10.75 1.98
CA LEU A 144 -5.10 9.74 3.03
C LEU A 144 -5.67 10.21 4.36
N HIS A 145 -5.71 11.52 4.66
CA HIS A 145 -6.37 12.06 5.85
C HIS A 145 -7.86 11.69 5.88
N ARG A 146 -8.56 11.97 4.76
CA ARG A 146 -9.96 11.60 4.62
C ARG A 146 -10.15 10.09 4.69
N LEU A 147 -9.32 9.33 3.99
CA LEU A 147 -9.43 7.88 3.95
C LEU A 147 -9.28 7.26 5.34
N VAL A 148 -8.30 7.70 6.12
CA VAL A 148 -8.10 7.30 7.52
C VAL A 148 -9.30 7.67 8.38
N ALA A 149 -9.80 8.90 8.28
CA ALA A 149 -10.97 9.36 9.05
C ALA A 149 -12.24 8.53 8.75
N GLN A 150 -12.41 8.06 7.50
CA GLN A 150 -13.58 7.28 7.09
C GLN A 150 -13.45 5.78 7.41
N LEU A 151 -12.28 5.18 7.21
CA LEU A 151 -12.07 3.75 7.41
C LEU A 151 -11.60 3.38 8.81
N ARG A 152 -11.05 4.35 9.55
CA ARG A 152 -10.56 4.21 10.94
C ARG A 152 -9.71 2.95 11.14
N PRO A 153 -8.66 2.73 10.31
CA PRO A 153 -7.79 1.59 10.53
C PRO A 153 -7.10 1.71 11.89
N ARG A 154 -6.82 0.58 12.54
CA ARG A 154 -6.02 0.58 13.77
C ARG A 154 -4.59 1.00 13.47
N LEU A 155 -4.09 0.60 12.30
CA LEU A 155 -2.72 0.82 11.86
C LEU A 155 -2.69 1.32 10.41
N LEU A 156 -1.88 2.36 10.13
CA LEU A 156 -1.43 2.72 8.79
C LEU A 156 0.06 2.41 8.70
N VAL A 157 0.43 1.56 7.75
CA VAL A 157 1.83 1.21 7.45
C VAL A 157 2.23 1.88 6.14
N HIS A 158 3.36 2.57 6.13
CA HIS A 158 3.91 3.16 4.91
C HIS A 158 5.42 2.93 4.78
N GLY A 159 5.94 3.14 3.57
CA GLY A 159 7.36 3.12 3.23
C GLY A 159 7.83 4.46 2.67
N HIS A 160 8.49 4.43 1.53
CA HIS A 160 8.90 5.52 0.66
C HIS A 160 9.89 6.53 1.29
N VAL A 161 9.58 7.06 2.46
CA VAL A 161 10.42 8.08 3.12
C VAL A 161 11.47 7.42 3.99
N HIS A 162 12.73 7.49 3.58
CA HIS A 162 13.84 6.94 4.36
C HIS A 162 14.13 7.84 5.55
N PRO A 163 14.04 7.32 6.79
CA PRO A 163 14.34 8.14 7.96
C PRO A 163 15.82 8.51 8.00
N VAL A 164 16.13 9.78 8.24
CA VAL A 164 17.50 10.33 8.36
C VAL A 164 18.26 9.66 9.51
N HIS A 165 17.55 9.25 10.55
CA HIS A 165 18.05 8.45 11.65
C HIS A 165 17.37 7.08 11.64
N ARG A 166 18.10 6.00 11.96
CA ARG A 166 17.69 4.58 11.86
C ARG A 166 16.34 4.19 12.50
N LYS A 167 15.67 5.11 13.22
CA LYS A 167 14.33 4.87 13.80
C LYS A 167 13.40 6.00 13.42
N ALA A 168 12.48 5.71 12.50
CA ALA A 168 11.30 6.56 12.35
C ALA A 168 10.44 6.45 13.62
N LEU A 169 10.04 7.59 14.17
CA LEU A 169 9.07 7.63 15.27
C LEU A 169 7.70 7.31 14.71
N ASP A 170 6.95 6.46 15.40
CA ASP A 170 5.55 6.25 15.12
C ASP A 170 4.77 7.55 15.38
N ARG A 171 3.76 7.79 14.59
CA ARG A 171 2.90 8.97 14.65
C ARG A 171 1.46 8.55 14.83
N GLU A 172 0.59 9.52 15.04
CA GLU A 172 -0.85 9.32 15.13
C GLU A 172 -1.58 10.20 14.12
N LEU A 173 -2.64 9.66 13.53
CA LEU A 173 -3.57 10.39 12.69
C LEU A 173 -5.00 10.05 13.14
N GLY A 174 -5.59 10.91 13.95
CA GLY A 174 -6.79 10.59 14.69
C GLY A 174 -6.54 9.44 15.67
N THR A 175 -7.28 8.34 15.54
CA THR A 175 -7.12 7.12 16.35
C THR A 175 -6.21 6.08 15.69
N THR A 176 -5.66 6.38 14.52
CA THR A 176 -4.82 5.47 13.74
C THR A 176 -3.35 5.68 14.07
N ARG A 177 -2.67 4.61 14.46
CA ARG A 177 -1.20 4.61 14.59
C ARG A 177 -0.59 4.58 13.18
N VAL A 178 0.33 5.50 12.89
CA VAL A 178 1.03 5.62 11.61
C VAL A 178 2.48 5.19 11.78
N VAL A 179 2.89 4.20 10.99
CA VAL A 179 4.19 3.54 11.14
C VAL A 179 4.91 3.53 9.80
N ASN A 180 6.13 4.08 9.80
CA ASN A 180 7.07 3.89 8.70
C ASN A 180 7.79 2.54 8.88
N ALA A 181 7.63 1.64 7.91
CA ALA A 181 8.15 0.27 7.99
C ALA A 181 9.61 0.12 7.55
N ILE A 182 10.29 1.19 7.15
CA ILE A 182 11.67 1.11 6.64
C ILE A 182 12.69 0.97 7.78
N PRO A 183 13.63 0.01 7.70
CA PRO A 183 13.74 -1.04 6.69
C PRO A 183 12.76 -2.21 6.92
N TYR A 184 12.36 -2.48 8.16
CA TYR A 184 11.28 -3.40 8.56
C TYR A 184 10.87 -3.15 10.01
N LYS A 185 9.67 -3.56 10.36
CA LYS A 185 9.17 -3.55 11.74
C LYS A 185 8.39 -4.83 12.06
N LEU A 186 8.52 -5.30 13.30
CA LEU A 186 7.63 -6.29 13.89
C LEU A 186 6.56 -5.53 14.67
N LEU A 187 5.30 -5.82 14.38
CA LEU A 187 4.15 -5.12 14.96
C LEU A 187 3.18 -6.16 15.53
N GLU A 188 2.60 -5.85 16.67
CA GLU A 188 1.48 -6.56 17.28
C GLU A 188 0.22 -5.68 17.19
N LEU A 189 -0.93 -6.29 16.85
CA LEU A 189 -2.22 -5.64 16.64
C LEU A 189 -3.30 -6.20 17.56
#